data_0c3360d5d1d8f8b835acd913fc420f15
#
_entry.id   0c3360d5d1d8f8b835acd913fc420f15
#
_cell.length_a   1.000
_cell.length_b   1.000
_cell.length_c   1.000
_cell.angle_alpha   90.00
_cell.angle_beta   90.00
_cell.angle_gamma   90.00
#
_symmetry.space_group_name_H-M   'P 1'
#
loop_
_entity.id
_entity.type
_entity.pdbx_description
1 polymer ?
#
loop_
_entity_poly.entity_id
_entity_poly.type
_entity_poly.pdbx_seq_one_letter_code
_entity_poly.pdbx_strand_id
1 'polypeptide(L)'
;MRTGIAFPGMALVLLFFLTASRLGAQAGPPFQTDDPTPVDLGHYEFYVFSTFDGTPAEADPTGPAFEFNWGAIPNIQLHAILPLGAVVPSNNPVYAPGGTGPGAFGLTDTELGVKYGFIKQTAHRPQIGSFTMFEIPTGSYTKGLGVGRVWYKLPLWAEKELGSWSLVGGIGYAVVPQTGYRDYLYGGYLVKKVVNKRLELSAEVFSHAKEGFATAQTQASTLIDAGGYYHFKSPGLQLLFAYGHSVAGQTENYAYLGLYKTWGKDKDAGKKTATDAMISARTPRREAE
;
A
#
# COMPACT_ATOMS: atom_id res chain seq x y z
N MET A 1 59.94 11.96 -35.32
CA MET A 1 59.57 12.52 -34.00
C MET A 1 58.14 12.96 -34.04
N ARG A 2 57.22 12.22 -33.45
CA ARG A 2 55.86 12.63 -33.13
C ARG A 2 55.50 12.02 -31.78
N THR A 3 55.48 12.85 -30.78
CA THR A 3 55.16 12.52 -29.39
C THR A 3 53.63 12.34 -29.25
N GLY A 4 53.17 11.15 -28.90
CA GLY A 4 51.79 10.91 -28.51
C GLY A 4 51.57 11.34 -27.07
N ILE A 5 50.60 12.18 -26.86
CA ILE A 5 50.09 12.57 -25.54
C ILE A 5 49.02 11.58 -25.12
N ALA A 6 49.34 10.76 -24.12
CA ALA A 6 48.35 9.92 -23.45
C ALA A 6 47.52 10.75 -22.48
N PHE A 7 46.22 10.67 -22.58
CA PHE A 7 45.28 11.22 -21.60
C PHE A 7 44.93 10.15 -20.54
N PRO A 8 45.35 10.31 -19.28
CA PRO A 8 44.87 9.51 -18.18
C PRO A 8 43.73 10.29 -17.47
N GLY A 9 42.54 10.24 -17.97
CA GLY A 9 41.47 11.04 -17.40
C GLY A 9 40.07 10.42 -17.44
N MET A 10 39.90 9.16 -17.87
CA MET A 10 38.57 8.61 -18.13
C MET A 10 38.26 7.29 -17.37
N ALA A 11 39.01 7.00 -16.29
CA ALA A 11 38.80 5.77 -15.51
C ALA A 11 38.23 6.00 -14.09
N LEU A 12 37.81 7.23 -13.72
CA LEU A 12 37.38 7.54 -12.35
C LEU A 12 35.92 7.93 -12.21
N VAL A 13 35.07 7.72 -13.19
CA VAL A 13 33.64 8.09 -13.13
C VAL A 13 32.70 6.87 -12.97
N LEU A 14 33.22 5.64 -12.98
CA LEU A 14 32.37 4.44 -12.99
C LEU A 14 32.26 3.70 -11.66
N LEU A 15 32.69 4.26 -10.53
CA LEU A 15 32.65 3.56 -9.23
C LEU A 15 31.75 4.18 -8.16
N PHE A 16 30.80 5.05 -8.53
CA PHE A 16 29.90 5.68 -7.54
C PHE A 16 28.43 5.26 -7.63
N PHE A 17 28.12 4.14 -8.29
CA PHE A 17 26.73 3.69 -8.47
C PHE A 17 26.37 2.37 -7.78
N LEU A 18 27.03 1.96 -6.71
CA LEU A 18 26.76 0.65 -6.08
C LEU A 18 26.46 0.69 -4.59
N THR A 19 25.80 1.74 -4.07
CA THR A 19 25.11 1.67 -2.77
C THR A 19 23.84 2.51 -2.79
N ALA A 20 22.97 2.27 -3.75
CA ALA A 20 21.57 2.60 -3.55
C ALA A 20 21.00 1.51 -2.64
N SER A 21 20.88 1.78 -1.35
CA SER A 21 19.95 1.06 -0.50
C SER A 21 18.60 1.10 -1.24
N ARG A 22 18.11 -0.05 -1.67
CA ARG A 22 16.78 -0.16 -2.25
C ARG A 22 15.80 0.19 -1.14
N LEU A 23 15.36 1.43 -1.10
CA LEU A 23 14.10 1.78 -0.48
C LEU A 23 13.07 1.16 -1.42
N GLY A 24 12.59 -0.04 -1.11
CA GLY A 24 11.47 -0.64 -1.81
C GLY A 24 10.31 0.33 -1.66
N ALA A 25 9.87 0.91 -2.77
CA ALA A 25 8.66 1.71 -2.79
C ALA A 25 7.49 0.75 -2.63
N GLN A 26 6.87 0.72 -1.47
CA GLN A 26 5.70 -0.08 -1.17
C GLN A 26 4.48 0.61 -1.76
N ALA A 27 3.66 -0.09 -2.56
CA ALA A 27 2.30 0.32 -2.86
C ALA A 27 1.35 -0.19 -1.76
N GLY A 28 0.08 0.16 -1.80
CA GLY A 28 -0.87 -0.01 -0.72
C GLY A 28 -1.14 1.36 -0.10
N PRO A 29 -1.50 1.45 1.19
CA PRO A 29 -1.75 2.75 1.79
C PRO A 29 -0.68 3.78 1.44
N PRO A 30 -1.05 5.02 1.04
CA PRO A 30 -2.37 5.65 1.17
C PRO A 30 -3.31 5.49 -0.03
N PHE A 31 -3.03 4.61 -0.97
CA PHE A 31 -3.82 4.39 -2.19
C PHE A 31 -4.69 3.12 -2.08
N GLN A 32 -5.67 2.99 -2.97
CA GLN A 32 -6.56 1.83 -3.03
C GLN A 32 -5.96 0.68 -3.86
N THR A 33 -5.08 1.00 -4.83
CA THR A 33 -4.25 0.01 -5.54
C THR A 33 -3.15 -0.47 -4.60
N ASP A 34 -3.06 -1.78 -4.41
CA ASP A 34 -2.05 -2.39 -3.54
C ASP A 34 -0.92 -3.04 -4.35
N ASP A 35 0.19 -3.34 -3.69
CA ASP A 35 1.36 -3.99 -4.28
C ASP A 35 1.38 -5.50 -4.03
N PRO A 36 2.09 -6.24 -4.87
CA PRO A 36 2.26 -7.68 -4.71
C PRO A 36 3.39 -8.08 -3.76
N THR A 37 4.07 -7.11 -3.10
CA THR A 37 5.30 -7.34 -2.35
C THR A 37 5.02 -7.54 -0.87
N PRO A 38 5.17 -8.77 -0.34
CA PRO A 38 5.07 -8.98 1.10
C PRO A 38 6.20 -8.30 1.87
N VAL A 39 5.92 -7.93 3.10
CA VAL A 39 6.95 -7.50 4.07
C VAL A 39 8.05 -8.55 4.17
N ASP A 40 9.28 -8.11 4.24
CA ASP A 40 10.46 -8.99 4.32
C ASP A 40 10.39 -9.93 5.53
N LEU A 41 10.90 -11.14 5.38
CA LEU A 41 10.88 -12.16 6.41
C LEU A 41 11.49 -11.67 7.74
N GLY A 42 10.69 -11.69 8.80
CA GLY A 42 11.08 -11.25 10.14
C GLY A 42 11.05 -9.74 10.32
N HIS A 43 10.48 -9.00 9.37
CA HIS A 43 10.17 -7.59 9.49
C HIS A 43 8.69 -7.37 9.82
N TYR A 44 8.40 -6.21 10.34
CA TYR A 44 7.09 -5.78 10.80
C TYR A 44 6.82 -4.36 10.32
N GLU A 45 5.55 -4.08 10.13
CA GLU A 45 5.04 -2.76 9.83
C GLU A 45 3.87 -2.45 10.72
N PHE A 46 3.77 -1.20 11.11
CA PHE A 46 2.66 -0.69 11.91
C PHE A 46 2.20 0.65 11.37
N TYR A 47 0.90 0.78 11.20
CA TYR A 47 0.27 2.02 10.76
C TYR A 47 -0.72 2.50 11.82
N VAL A 48 -0.78 3.81 11.99
CA VAL A 48 -1.90 4.50 12.62
C VAL A 48 -2.42 5.47 11.59
N PHE A 49 -3.65 5.28 11.15
CA PHE A 49 -4.18 6.05 10.05
C PHE A 49 -5.65 6.42 10.22
N SER A 50 -6.10 7.31 9.34
CA SER A 50 -7.50 7.65 9.13
C SER A 50 -7.77 7.74 7.64
N THR A 51 -8.96 7.29 7.23
CA THR A 51 -9.51 7.48 5.89
C THR A 51 -10.78 8.30 5.96
N PHE A 52 -11.15 8.83 4.82
CA PHE A 52 -12.44 9.47 4.60
C PHE A 52 -12.96 8.99 3.25
N ASP A 53 -14.10 8.34 3.27
CA ASP A 53 -14.83 7.95 2.09
C ASP A 53 -16.15 8.70 2.11
N GLY A 54 -16.41 9.50 1.08
CA GLY A 54 -17.57 10.39 1.06
C GLY A 54 -18.29 10.35 -0.26
N THR A 55 -19.61 10.11 -0.18
CA THR A 55 -20.55 10.23 -1.28
C THR A 55 -21.55 11.37 -0.99
N PRO A 56 -22.38 11.79 -1.93
CA PRO A 56 -23.45 12.72 -1.65
C PRO A 56 -24.48 12.21 -0.61
N ALA A 57 -24.60 10.89 -0.45
CA ALA A 57 -25.56 10.26 0.45
C ALA A 57 -25.03 10.13 1.89
N GLU A 58 -23.74 9.84 2.06
CA GLU A 58 -23.13 9.64 3.37
C GLU A 58 -21.60 9.84 3.32
N ALA A 59 -21.03 10.03 4.48
CA ALA A 59 -19.58 10.01 4.68
C ALA A 59 -19.21 8.96 5.74
N ASP A 60 -18.17 8.18 5.41
CA ASP A 60 -17.70 7.05 6.21
C ASP A 60 -16.24 7.27 6.62
N PRO A 61 -15.97 8.20 7.57
CA PRO A 61 -14.62 8.37 8.09
C PRO A 61 -14.23 7.18 8.95
N THR A 62 -13.04 6.65 8.70
CA THR A 62 -12.39 5.64 9.53
C THR A 62 -11.19 6.27 10.24
N GLY A 63 -11.12 6.10 11.56
CA GLY A 63 -9.98 6.61 12.31
C GLY A 63 -10.26 6.85 13.80
N PRO A 64 -9.24 6.56 14.65
CA PRO A 64 -7.99 5.94 14.28
C PRO A 64 -8.18 4.47 13.88
N ALA A 65 -7.44 4.04 12.88
CA ALA A 65 -7.29 2.64 12.53
C ALA A 65 -5.85 2.20 12.79
N PHE A 66 -5.70 0.96 13.22
CA PHE A 66 -4.41 0.36 13.56
C PHE A 66 -4.18 -0.84 12.66
N GLU A 67 -3.12 -0.80 11.88
CA GLU A 67 -2.73 -1.88 10.98
C GLU A 67 -1.40 -2.47 11.43
N PHE A 68 -1.30 -3.79 11.37
CA PHE A 68 -0.10 -4.54 11.65
C PHE A 68 0.18 -5.55 10.56
N ASN A 69 1.40 -5.52 10.02
CA ASN A 69 1.90 -6.44 9.02
C ASN A 69 3.13 -7.18 9.53
N TRP A 70 3.22 -8.46 9.22
CA TRP A 70 4.32 -9.32 9.61
C TRP A 70 4.78 -10.21 8.44
N GLY A 71 6.04 -10.07 8.05
CA GLY A 71 6.73 -11.01 7.17
C GLY A 71 6.98 -12.34 7.88
N ALA A 72 5.94 -13.19 7.94
CA ALA A 72 5.89 -14.38 8.78
C ALA A 72 6.74 -15.53 8.24
N ILE A 73 6.65 -15.77 6.94
CA ILE A 73 7.41 -16.81 6.22
C ILE A 73 7.86 -16.24 4.85
N PRO A 74 8.82 -16.86 4.16
CA PRO A 74 9.31 -16.33 2.88
C PRO A 74 8.18 -16.08 1.88
N ASN A 75 8.13 -14.85 1.35
CA ASN A 75 7.14 -14.36 0.38
C ASN A 75 5.68 -14.31 0.90
N ILE A 76 5.45 -14.43 2.21
CA ILE A 76 4.12 -14.33 2.81
C ILE A 76 4.14 -13.32 3.96
N GLN A 77 3.21 -12.38 3.90
CA GLN A 77 2.89 -11.43 4.94
C GLN A 77 1.53 -11.79 5.55
N LEU A 78 1.46 -11.76 6.86
CA LEU A 78 0.19 -11.73 7.61
C LEU A 78 -0.16 -10.28 7.91
N HIS A 79 -1.46 -9.99 7.90
CA HIS A 79 -1.99 -8.64 8.01
C HIS A 79 -3.21 -8.62 8.94
N ALA A 80 -3.37 -7.52 9.70
CA ALA A 80 -4.55 -7.25 10.49
C ALA A 80 -4.79 -5.75 10.61
N ILE A 81 -6.05 -5.31 10.48
CA ILE A 81 -6.50 -3.94 10.79
C ILE A 81 -7.59 -3.99 11.85
N LEU A 82 -7.44 -3.13 12.86
CA LEU A 82 -8.46 -2.84 13.85
C LEU A 82 -8.94 -1.38 13.68
N PRO A 83 -10.08 -1.14 13.02
CA PRO A 83 -10.54 0.20 12.68
C PRO A 83 -11.65 0.69 13.60
N LEU A 84 -11.57 1.96 14.01
CA LEU A 84 -12.73 2.71 14.48
C LEU A 84 -13.27 3.55 13.34
N GLY A 85 -14.57 3.66 13.20
CA GLY A 85 -15.17 4.42 12.12
C GLY A 85 -16.53 5.02 12.51
N ALA A 86 -17.01 5.85 11.63
CA ALA A 86 -18.35 6.43 11.75
C ALA A 86 -19.09 6.35 10.42
N VAL A 87 -20.40 6.34 10.49
CA VAL A 87 -21.30 6.56 9.37
C VAL A 87 -22.01 7.88 9.63
N VAL A 88 -21.87 8.83 8.72
CA VAL A 88 -22.45 10.18 8.83
C VAL A 88 -23.38 10.40 7.62
N PRO A 89 -24.67 10.08 7.75
CA PRO A 89 -25.63 10.25 6.66
C PRO A 89 -25.79 11.73 6.26
N SER A 90 -26.02 11.96 4.96
CA SER A 90 -26.25 13.30 4.43
C SER A 90 -27.57 13.88 4.93
N ASN A 91 -27.58 15.17 5.27
CA ASN A 91 -28.80 15.91 5.59
C ASN A 91 -29.53 16.45 4.34
N ASN A 92 -28.99 16.18 3.15
CA ASN A 92 -29.60 16.67 1.91
C ASN A 92 -30.77 15.77 1.49
N PRO A 93 -32.01 16.28 1.44
CA PRO A 93 -33.18 15.47 1.10
C PRO A 93 -33.19 14.92 -0.33
N VAL A 94 -32.35 15.45 -1.22
CA VAL A 94 -32.14 14.91 -2.58
C VAL A 94 -31.48 13.56 -2.54
N TYR A 95 -30.53 13.37 -1.64
CA TYR A 95 -29.71 12.15 -1.52
C TYR A 95 -30.20 11.20 -0.40
N ALA A 96 -30.95 11.73 0.56
CA ALA A 96 -31.57 10.99 1.65
C ALA A 96 -33.06 11.30 1.74
N PRO A 97 -33.88 10.91 0.75
CA PRO A 97 -35.32 11.12 0.79
C PRO A 97 -35.94 10.29 1.92
N GLY A 98 -36.55 10.96 2.88
CA GLY A 98 -37.16 10.34 4.06
C GLY A 98 -36.42 10.64 5.37
N GLY A 99 -35.40 11.48 5.31
CA GLY A 99 -34.61 11.89 6.46
C GLY A 99 -33.43 10.96 6.70
N THR A 100 -32.47 11.48 7.41
CA THR A 100 -31.27 10.73 7.80
C THR A 100 -31.51 10.08 9.15
N GLY A 101 -31.13 8.81 9.27
CA GLY A 101 -30.96 8.19 10.58
C GLY A 101 -29.86 8.89 11.40
N PRO A 102 -29.80 8.65 12.71
CA PRO A 102 -28.66 9.13 13.51
C PRO A 102 -27.37 8.53 12.96
N GLY A 103 -26.32 9.35 12.85
CA GLY A 103 -24.99 8.84 12.59
C GLY A 103 -24.54 7.82 13.64
N ALA A 104 -23.58 6.99 13.31
CA ALA A 104 -23.03 5.97 14.19
C ALA A 104 -21.51 6.12 14.30
N PHE A 105 -20.96 5.73 15.44
CA PHE A 105 -19.53 5.62 15.67
C PHE A 105 -19.25 4.35 16.48
N GLY A 106 -18.13 3.69 16.19
CA GLY A 106 -17.67 2.51 16.91
C GLY A 106 -16.63 1.70 16.17
N LEU A 107 -16.40 0.48 16.63
CA LEU A 107 -15.59 -0.50 15.92
C LEU A 107 -16.30 -0.86 14.61
N THR A 108 -15.58 -0.85 13.49
CA THR A 108 -16.05 -1.37 12.21
C THR A 108 -15.58 -2.82 12.00
N ASP A 109 -15.78 -3.39 10.83
CA ASP A 109 -15.31 -4.74 10.56
C ASP A 109 -13.77 -4.78 10.63
N THR A 110 -13.23 -5.79 11.30
CA THR A 110 -11.79 -6.03 11.44
C THR A 110 -11.29 -6.74 10.20
N GLU A 111 -10.26 -6.22 9.54
CA GLU A 111 -9.66 -6.88 8.40
C GLU A 111 -8.52 -7.81 8.83
N LEU A 112 -8.51 -9.04 8.30
CA LEU A 112 -7.41 -9.98 8.37
C LEU A 112 -6.96 -10.32 6.95
N GLY A 113 -5.65 -10.39 6.70
CA GLY A 113 -5.15 -10.59 5.35
C GLY A 113 -3.92 -11.47 5.25
N VAL A 114 -3.75 -12.02 4.05
CA VAL A 114 -2.55 -12.76 3.65
C VAL A 114 -2.08 -12.22 2.31
N LYS A 115 -0.91 -11.60 2.29
CA LYS A 115 -0.25 -11.18 1.05
C LYS A 115 0.78 -12.25 0.66
N TYR A 116 0.70 -12.74 -0.58
CA TYR A 116 1.59 -13.75 -1.13
C TYR A 116 2.18 -13.29 -2.46
N GLY A 117 3.50 -13.08 -2.48
CA GLY A 117 4.28 -12.75 -3.67
C GLY A 117 4.79 -14.02 -4.37
N PHE A 118 4.12 -14.46 -5.43
CA PHE A 118 4.44 -15.73 -6.11
C PHE A 118 5.34 -15.56 -7.34
N ILE A 119 5.44 -14.35 -7.92
CA ILE A 119 6.39 -14.04 -9.00
C ILE A 119 7.27 -12.86 -8.58
N LYS A 120 8.57 -13.06 -8.54
CA LYS A 120 9.54 -11.99 -8.29
C LYS A 120 9.86 -11.22 -9.56
N GLN A 121 10.08 -9.91 -9.43
CA GLN A 121 10.50 -9.06 -10.53
C GLN A 121 11.86 -9.52 -11.11
N THR A 122 11.97 -9.41 -12.42
CA THR A 122 13.25 -9.52 -13.15
C THR A 122 13.40 -8.33 -14.10
N ALA A 123 14.47 -8.25 -14.89
CA ALA A 123 14.62 -7.22 -15.91
C ALA A 123 13.42 -7.18 -16.88
N HIS A 124 12.84 -8.34 -17.21
CA HIS A 124 11.85 -8.49 -18.29
C HIS A 124 10.42 -8.77 -17.81
N ARG A 125 10.19 -9.05 -16.52
CA ARG A 125 8.85 -9.33 -15.98
C ARG A 125 8.60 -8.54 -14.70
N PRO A 126 7.34 -8.13 -14.44
CA PRO A 126 6.95 -7.55 -13.15
C PRO A 126 7.02 -8.61 -12.05
N GLN A 127 6.96 -8.18 -10.79
CA GLN A 127 6.52 -9.03 -9.70
C GLN A 127 5.01 -9.16 -9.73
N ILE A 128 4.50 -10.30 -9.26
CA ILE A 128 3.06 -10.57 -9.20
C ILE A 128 2.76 -11.28 -7.89
N GLY A 129 1.65 -10.88 -7.27
CA GLY A 129 1.17 -11.42 -6.02
C GLY A 129 -0.32 -11.20 -5.82
N SER A 130 -0.82 -11.75 -4.74
CA SER A 130 -2.19 -11.54 -4.28
C SER A 130 -2.18 -11.10 -2.83
N PHE A 131 -3.09 -10.23 -2.47
CA PHE A 131 -3.35 -9.83 -1.09
C PHE A 131 -4.81 -10.13 -0.77
N THR A 132 -5.07 -11.37 -0.38
CA THR A 132 -6.41 -11.79 0.03
C THR A 132 -6.74 -11.23 1.40
N MET A 133 -7.85 -10.53 1.51
CA MET A 133 -8.33 -9.86 2.72
C MET A 133 -9.69 -10.42 3.11
N PHE A 134 -9.90 -10.61 4.42
CA PHE A 134 -11.14 -11.09 5.03
C PHE A 134 -11.62 -10.03 6.02
N GLU A 135 -12.83 -9.54 5.81
CA GLU A 135 -13.51 -8.62 6.70
C GLU A 135 -14.34 -9.42 7.71
N ILE A 136 -13.93 -9.36 8.95
CA ILE A 136 -14.57 -10.10 10.08
C ILE A 136 -15.65 -9.20 10.67
N PRO A 137 -16.89 -9.67 10.86
CA PRO A 137 -18.04 -8.85 11.26
C PRO A 137 -17.98 -8.44 12.74
N THR A 138 -17.00 -7.64 13.09
CA THR A 138 -16.85 -7.05 14.44
C THR A 138 -17.63 -5.75 14.59
N GLY A 139 -17.95 -5.10 13.48
CA GLY A 139 -18.77 -3.89 13.42
C GLY A 139 -20.25 -4.18 13.63
N SER A 140 -20.99 -3.15 14.04
CA SER A 140 -22.43 -3.26 14.24
C SER A 140 -23.17 -3.14 12.91
N TYR A 141 -23.70 -4.27 12.40
CA TYR A 141 -24.51 -4.29 11.19
C TYR A 141 -25.75 -3.34 11.26
N THR A 142 -26.44 -3.32 12.41
CA THR A 142 -27.63 -2.49 12.60
C THR A 142 -27.35 -0.99 12.63
N LYS A 143 -26.08 -0.61 12.83
CA LYS A 143 -25.62 0.78 12.82
C LYS A 143 -24.88 1.14 11.52
N GLY A 144 -24.77 0.23 10.56
CA GLY A 144 -24.00 0.43 9.32
C GLY A 144 -22.50 0.38 9.49
N LEU A 145 -21.99 -0.04 10.66
CA LEU A 145 -20.55 -0.10 10.96
C LEU A 145 -19.89 -1.41 10.51
N GLY A 146 -20.62 -2.28 9.82
CA GLY A 146 -20.12 -3.53 9.26
C GLY A 146 -21.17 -4.27 8.47
N VAL A 147 -20.75 -5.27 7.71
CA VAL A 147 -21.62 -6.05 6.80
C VAL A 147 -22.41 -7.13 7.54
N GLY A 148 -21.99 -7.50 8.76
CA GLY A 148 -22.64 -8.52 9.59
C GLY A 148 -22.37 -9.97 9.19
N ARG A 149 -21.52 -10.19 8.19
CA ARG A 149 -20.97 -11.49 7.78
C ARG A 149 -19.53 -11.33 7.34
N VAL A 150 -18.76 -12.42 7.41
CA VAL A 150 -17.43 -12.43 6.81
C VAL A 150 -17.57 -12.25 5.31
N TRP A 151 -16.85 -11.30 4.75
CA TRP A 151 -16.71 -11.11 3.32
C TRP A 151 -15.23 -10.96 2.95
N TYR A 152 -14.88 -11.02 1.67
CA TYR A 152 -13.47 -11.09 1.31
C TYR A 152 -13.17 -10.52 -0.07
N LYS A 153 -11.93 -10.08 -0.23
CA LYS A 153 -11.36 -9.51 -1.46
C LYS A 153 -10.29 -10.45 -2.00
N LEU A 154 -10.37 -10.74 -3.29
CA LEU A 154 -9.46 -11.62 -4.03
C LEU A 154 -8.78 -10.82 -5.15
N PRO A 155 -7.72 -10.06 -4.89
CA PRO A 155 -7.00 -9.31 -5.91
C PRO A 155 -5.86 -10.11 -6.52
N LEU A 156 -5.46 -9.66 -7.73
CA LEU A 156 -4.20 -9.98 -8.38
C LEU A 156 -3.50 -8.67 -8.73
N TRP A 157 -2.34 -8.46 -8.11
CA TRP A 157 -1.54 -7.25 -8.29
C TRP A 157 -0.22 -7.54 -9.01
N ALA A 158 0.22 -6.61 -9.83
CA ALA A 158 1.52 -6.62 -10.48
C ALA A 158 2.24 -5.29 -10.27
N GLU A 159 3.55 -5.34 -10.05
CA GLU A 159 4.39 -4.15 -9.90
C GLU A 159 5.66 -4.26 -10.72
N LYS A 160 6.08 -3.14 -11.31
CA LYS A 160 7.34 -3.02 -12.04
C LYS A 160 8.10 -1.78 -11.60
N GLU A 161 9.23 -1.99 -10.97
CA GLU A 161 10.19 -0.92 -10.65
C GLU A 161 11.06 -0.59 -11.87
N LEU A 162 11.16 0.70 -12.19
CA LEU A 162 11.90 1.26 -13.33
C LEU A 162 12.74 2.46 -12.86
N GLY A 163 13.84 2.18 -12.16
CA GLY A 163 14.71 3.18 -11.56
C GLY A 163 14.00 3.94 -10.43
N SER A 164 13.72 5.24 -10.63
CA SER A 164 13.00 6.06 -9.64
C SER A 164 11.47 6.05 -9.83
N TRP A 165 10.97 5.25 -10.76
CA TRP A 165 9.55 5.05 -10.99
C TRP A 165 9.14 3.65 -10.57
N SER A 166 7.93 3.49 -10.08
CA SER A 166 7.25 2.21 -9.92
C SER A 166 5.86 2.30 -10.54
N LEU A 167 5.49 1.26 -11.27
CA LEU A 167 4.19 1.11 -11.90
C LEU A 167 3.51 -0.08 -11.25
N VAL A 168 2.35 0.14 -10.66
CA VAL A 168 1.56 -0.89 -9.98
C VAL A 168 0.19 -0.95 -10.62
N GLY A 169 -0.38 -2.12 -10.74
CA GLY A 169 -1.74 -2.25 -11.22
C GLY A 169 -2.28 -3.65 -11.07
N GLY A 170 -3.59 -3.75 -11.10
CA GLY A 170 -4.26 -5.03 -10.96
C GLY A 170 -5.76 -4.93 -10.88
N ILE A 171 -6.37 -6.06 -10.61
CA ILE A 171 -7.81 -6.24 -10.53
C ILE A 171 -8.14 -7.19 -9.39
N GLY A 172 -9.26 -6.99 -8.73
CA GLY A 172 -9.78 -7.84 -7.68
C GLY A 172 -11.28 -8.07 -7.78
N TYR A 173 -11.74 -9.08 -7.07
CA TYR A 173 -13.16 -9.39 -6.92
C TYR A 173 -13.50 -9.47 -5.44
N ALA A 174 -14.48 -8.68 -5.02
CA ALA A 174 -15.03 -8.71 -3.67
C ALA A 174 -16.25 -9.62 -3.64
N VAL A 175 -16.26 -10.59 -2.72
CA VAL A 175 -17.36 -11.51 -2.49
C VAL A 175 -18.01 -11.16 -1.17
N VAL A 176 -19.28 -10.74 -1.23
CA VAL A 176 -20.04 -10.23 -0.08
C VAL A 176 -21.27 -11.15 0.18
N PRO A 177 -21.10 -12.27 0.90
CA PRO A 177 -22.14 -13.29 1.06
C PRO A 177 -23.23 -12.89 2.07
N GLN A 178 -23.56 -11.60 2.15
CA GLN A 178 -24.64 -11.04 2.94
C GLN A 178 -25.87 -10.85 2.04
N THR A 179 -27.01 -11.33 2.50
CA THR A 179 -28.26 -11.19 1.74
C THR A 179 -28.56 -9.74 1.38
N GLY A 180 -28.79 -9.48 0.12
CA GLY A 180 -29.09 -8.16 -0.41
C GLY A 180 -27.87 -7.33 -0.79
N TYR A 181 -26.63 -7.78 -0.51
CA TYR A 181 -25.40 -7.13 -0.98
C TYR A 181 -24.99 -7.64 -2.36
N ARG A 182 -24.15 -6.87 -3.02
CA ARG A 182 -23.54 -7.22 -4.32
C ARG A 182 -22.10 -7.65 -4.11
N ASP A 183 -21.70 -8.67 -4.85
CA ASP A 183 -20.30 -8.88 -5.19
C ASP A 183 -19.88 -7.86 -6.24
N TYR A 184 -18.60 -7.45 -6.26
CA TYR A 184 -18.15 -6.45 -7.21
C TYR A 184 -16.70 -6.63 -7.65
N LEU A 185 -16.42 -6.15 -8.87
CA LEU A 185 -15.07 -6.01 -9.40
C LEU A 185 -14.50 -4.66 -9.00
N TYR A 186 -13.22 -4.63 -8.74
CA TYR A 186 -12.44 -3.40 -8.54
C TYR A 186 -11.04 -3.55 -9.13
N GLY A 187 -10.36 -2.44 -9.33
CA GLY A 187 -8.99 -2.46 -9.80
C GLY A 187 -8.44 -1.07 -9.98
N GLY A 188 -7.13 -0.97 -10.08
CA GLY A 188 -6.45 0.32 -10.18
C GLY A 188 -5.12 0.25 -10.88
N TYR A 189 -4.62 1.42 -11.18
CA TYR A 189 -3.30 1.66 -11.72
C TYR A 189 -2.65 2.85 -11.01
N LEU A 190 -1.52 2.60 -10.39
CA LEU A 190 -0.77 3.55 -9.57
C LEU A 190 0.62 3.76 -10.17
N VAL A 191 0.99 5.02 -10.34
CA VAL A 191 2.34 5.45 -10.74
C VAL A 191 2.99 6.13 -9.55
N LYS A 192 4.16 5.66 -9.15
CA LYS A 192 4.95 6.23 -8.05
C LYS A 192 6.26 6.80 -8.58
N LYS A 193 6.72 7.91 -7.99
CA LYS A 193 7.96 8.59 -8.33
C LYS A 193 8.73 8.97 -7.08
N VAL A 194 9.91 8.40 -6.91
CA VAL A 194 10.87 8.88 -5.91
C VAL A 194 11.42 10.23 -6.39
N VAL A 195 11.01 11.31 -5.74
CA VAL A 195 11.43 12.68 -6.06
C VAL A 195 12.80 12.97 -5.45
N ASN A 196 12.99 12.58 -4.20
CA ASN A 196 14.24 12.70 -3.47
C ASN A 196 14.25 11.70 -2.29
N LYS A 197 15.32 11.72 -1.46
CA LYS A 197 15.48 10.80 -0.31
C LYS A 197 14.37 10.88 0.75
N ARG A 198 13.50 11.88 0.69
CA ARG A 198 12.45 12.11 1.70
C ARG A 198 11.04 12.16 1.13
N LEU A 199 10.90 12.28 -0.19
CA LEU A 199 9.61 12.49 -0.80
C LEU A 199 9.42 11.54 -1.98
N GLU A 200 8.35 10.79 -1.93
CA GLU A 200 7.79 10.04 -3.03
C GLU A 200 6.39 10.59 -3.32
N LEU A 201 6.10 10.86 -4.57
CA LEU A 201 4.78 11.30 -5.04
C LEU A 201 4.18 10.24 -5.94
N SER A 202 2.87 10.15 -5.90
CA SER A 202 2.13 9.12 -6.62
C SER A 202 0.81 9.67 -7.14
N ALA A 203 0.33 9.06 -8.22
CA ALA A 203 -0.99 9.29 -8.76
C ALA A 203 -1.63 7.94 -9.13
N GLU A 204 -2.90 7.81 -8.86
CA GLU A 204 -3.69 6.60 -9.05
C GLU A 204 -4.92 6.89 -9.91
N VAL A 205 -5.34 5.90 -10.67
CA VAL A 205 -6.70 5.74 -11.18
C VAL A 205 -7.25 4.46 -10.61
N PHE A 206 -8.30 4.55 -9.81
CA PHE A 206 -8.98 3.42 -9.20
C PHE A 206 -10.43 3.35 -9.63
N SER A 207 -10.94 2.15 -9.89
CA SER A 207 -12.31 1.94 -10.30
C SER A 207 -12.91 0.74 -9.58
N HIS A 208 -14.20 0.87 -9.24
CA HIS A 208 -14.98 -0.25 -8.75
C HIS A 208 -16.35 -0.30 -9.43
N ALA A 209 -16.90 -1.50 -9.54
CA ALA A 209 -18.26 -1.71 -9.99
C ALA A 209 -19.24 -1.32 -8.87
N LYS A 210 -20.54 -1.42 -9.13
CA LYS A 210 -21.59 -1.16 -8.12
C LYS A 210 -21.40 -2.07 -6.92
N GLU A 211 -21.28 -1.49 -5.75
CA GLU A 211 -21.12 -2.18 -4.47
C GLU A 211 -22.30 -1.93 -3.52
N GLY A 212 -22.22 -2.44 -2.30
CA GLY A 212 -23.24 -2.25 -1.27
C GLY A 212 -24.55 -2.99 -1.53
N PHE A 213 -25.64 -2.48 -1.02
CA PHE A 213 -26.96 -3.09 -1.17
C PHE A 213 -27.42 -3.14 -2.62
N ALA A 214 -27.97 -4.29 -3.04
CA ALA A 214 -28.50 -4.48 -4.39
C ALA A 214 -29.68 -3.55 -4.73
N THR A 215 -30.42 -3.12 -3.71
CA THR A 215 -31.54 -2.18 -3.82
C THR A 215 -31.09 -0.71 -3.76
N ALA A 216 -29.87 -0.43 -3.29
CA ALA A 216 -29.35 0.92 -3.26
C ALA A 216 -29.07 1.42 -4.69
N GLN A 217 -29.25 2.72 -4.91
CA GLN A 217 -28.93 3.38 -6.19
C GLN A 217 -27.42 3.68 -6.31
N THR A 218 -26.58 2.80 -5.78
CA THR A 218 -25.13 2.90 -5.95
C THR A 218 -24.77 2.71 -7.41
N GLN A 219 -23.75 3.41 -7.86
CA GLN A 219 -23.21 3.30 -9.20
C GLN A 219 -21.74 2.86 -9.13
N ALA A 220 -21.22 2.38 -10.25
CA ALA A 220 -19.79 2.23 -10.40
C ALA A 220 -19.11 3.59 -10.33
N SER A 221 -17.88 3.63 -9.84
CA SER A 221 -17.09 4.85 -9.75
C SER A 221 -15.69 4.65 -10.30
N THR A 222 -15.11 5.75 -10.78
CA THR A 222 -13.69 5.84 -11.14
C THR A 222 -13.12 7.10 -10.53
N LEU A 223 -12.12 6.95 -9.66
CA LEU A 223 -11.43 8.01 -8.96
C LEU A 223 -10.05 8.27 -9.59
N ILE A 224 -9.62 9.52 -9.47
CA ILE A 224 -8.21 9.90 -9.65
C ILE A 224 -7.73 10.40 -8.30
N ASP A 225 -6.67 9.77 -7.81
CA ASP A 225 -6.05 10.08 -6.53
C ASP A 225 -4.64 10.60 -6.73
N ALA A 226 -4.23 11.52 -5.85
CA ALA A 226 -2.85 12.01 -5.78
C ALA A 226 -2.40 12.04 -4.32
N GLY A 227 -1.14 11.69 -4.09
CA GLY A 227 -0.61 11.61 -2.74
C GLY A 227 0.86 11.24 -2.71
N GLY A 228 1.28 10.62 -1.62
CA GLY A 228 2.66 10.17 -1.51
C GLY A 228 3.10 9.83 -0.10
N TYR A 229 4.42 9.74 0.04
CA TYR A 229 5.11 9.30 1.25
C TYR A 229 6.19 10.32 1.61
N TYR A 230 6.18 10.77 2.86
CA TYR A 230 7.26 11.61 3.38
C TYR A 230 8.06 10.83 4.42
N HIS A 231 9.32 10.55 4.10
CA HIS A 231 10.27 9.82 4.94
C HIS A 231 10.91 10.75 5.97
N PHE A 232 10.66 10.51 7.24
CA PHE A 232 11.30 11.25 8.33
C PHE A 232 12.78 10.87 8.47
N LYS A 233 13.52 11.64 9.26
CA LYS A 233 14.91 11.30 9.61
C LYS A 233 15.02 10.04 10.48
N SER A 234 13.95 9.73 11.25
CA SER A 234 13.87 8.51 12.03
C SER A 234 13.74 7.32 11.10
N PRO A 235 14.64 6.33 11.18
CA PRO A 235 14.62 5.18 10.29
C PRO A 235 13.27 4.46 10.29
N GLY A 236 12.76 4.16 9.11
CA GLY A 236 11.50 3.42 8.93
C GLY A 236 10.23 4.18 9.31
N LEU A 237 10.28 5.47 9.66
CA LEU A 237 9.10 6.29 9.95
C LEU A 237 8.72 7.13 8.74
N GLN A 238 7.44 7.07 8.35
CA GLN A 238 6.89 7.81 7.21
C GLN A 238 5.54 8.42 7.55
N LEU A 239 5.21 9.53 6.87
CA LEU A 239 3.87 10.08 6.76
C LEU A 239 3.32 9.69 5.39
N LEU A 240 2.11 9.16 5.37
CA LEU A 240 1.37 8.76 4.20
C LEU A 240 0.18 9.68 4.03
N PHE A 241 -0.07 10.13 2.80
CA PHE A 241 -1.19 11.02 2.51
C PHE A 241 -1.69 10.83 1.08
N ALA A 242 -2.99 10.88 0.89
CA ALA A 242 -3.64 10.91 -0.42
C ALA A 242 -4.95 11.67 -0.36
N TYR A 243 -5.37 12.19 -1.51
CA TYR A 243 -6.70 12.68 -1.77
C TYR A 243 -7.11 12.32 -3.20
N GLY A 244 -8.36 11.89 -3.33
CA GLY A 244 -8.97 11.49 -4.58
C GLY A 244 -10.38 12.01 -4.76
N HIS A 245 -10.77 12.13 -6.03
CA HIS A 245 -12.13 12.49 -6.43
C HIS A 245 -12.54 11.69 -7.65
N SER A 246 -13.79 11.30 -7.70
CA SER A 246 -14.33 10.56 -8.84
C SER A 246 -14.42 11.46 -10.09
N VAL A 247 -14.01 10.89 -11.21
CA VAL A 247 -14.07 11.52 -12.54
C VAL A 247 -15.15 10.90 -13.42
N ALA A 248 -15.68 9.76 -13.02
CA ALA A 248 -16.80 9.10 -13.70
C ALA A 248 -17.62 8.25 -12.71
N GLY A 249 -18.90 8.11 -12.99
CA GLY A 249 -19.83 7.32 -12.19
C GLY A 249 -20.37 8.05 -10.98
N GLN A 250 -20.44 7.38 -9.83
CA GLN A 250 -20.87 7.98 -8.57
C GLN A 250 -19.88 9.04 -8.11
N THR A 251 -20.39 10.15 -7.59
CA THR A 251 -19.52 11.16 -6.95
C THR A 251 -18.96 10.59 -5.65
N GLU A 252 -17.66 10.52 -5.57
CA GLU A 252 -16.93 10.03 -4.42
C GLU A 252 -15.72 10.92 -4.13
N ASN A 253 -15.39 11.04 -2.86
CA ASN A 253 -14.16 11.65 -2.37
C ASN A 253 -13.47 10.64 -1.46
N TYR A 254 -12.20 10.48 -1.66
CA TYR A 254 -11.33 9.67 -0.84
C TYR A 254 -10.24 10.54 -0.22
N ALA A 255 -9.91 10.30 1.04
CA ALA A 255 -8.73 10.88 1.65
C ALA A 255 -8.07 9.89 2.60
N TYR A 256 -6.77 9.94 2.70
CA TYR A 256 -5.96 9.12 3.61
C TYR A 256 -4.89 9.99 4.29
N LEU A 257 -4.73 9.80 5.60
CA LEU A 257 -3.61 10.35 6.36
C LEU A 257 -3.16 9.33 7.40
N GLY A 258 -1.88 8.97 7.38
CA GLY A 258 -1.35 7.96 8.30
C GLY A 258 0.12 8.12 8.62
N LEU A 259 0.50 7.59 9.78
CA LEU A 259 1.88 7.38 10.16
C LEU A 259 2.20 5.89 10.02
N TYR A 260 3.30 5.59 9.38
CA TYR A 260 3.82 4.26 9.12
C TYR A 260 5.18 4.08 9.78
N LYS A 261 5.39 2.92 10.37
CA LYS A 261 6.67 2.53 10.94
C LYS A 261 7.03 1.09 10.58
N THR A 262 8.22 0.91 10.02
CA THR A 262 8.78 -0.44 9.77
C THR A 262 9.99 -0.70 10.66
N TRP A 263 10.16 -1.97 11.05
CA TRP A 263 11.32 -2.46 11.79
C TRP A 263 11.49 -3.96 11.58
N GLY A 264 12.66 -4.49 11.88
CA GLY A 264 13.00 -5.90 11.76
C GLY A 264 14.49 -6.14 11.89
N LYS A 265 14.89 -7.40 11.82
CA LYS A 265 16.30 -7.80 11.82
C LYS A 265 16.61 -8.54 10.53
N ASP A 266 17.53 -8.01 9.73
CA ASP A 266 18.07 -8.73 8.58
C ASP A 266 18.79 -9.98 9.07
N LYS A 267 18.23 -11.15 8.81
CA LYS A 267 18.85 -12.45 9.19
C LYS A 267 20.24 -12.66 8.57
N ASP A 268 20.56 -11.93 7.50
CA ASP A 268 21.85 -12.01 6.79
C ASP A 268 22.86 -10.93 7.19
N ALA A 269 22.49 -9.95 8.01
CA ALA A 269 23.42 -8.92 8.48
C ALA A 269 24.59 -9.55 9.28
N GLY A 270 24.32 -10.57 10.07
CA GLY A 270 25.34 -11.33 10.81
C GLY A 270 26.24 -12.19 9.92
N LYS A 271 25.76 -12.72 8.80
CA LYS A 271 26.57 -13.51 7.86
C LYS A 271 27.48 -12.63 7.03
N LYS A 272 27.03 -11.46 6.57
CA LYS A 272 27.88 -10.49 5.85
C LYS A 272 29.04 -10.02 6.73
N THR A 273 28.77 -9.65 7.97
CA THR A 273 29.81 -9.20 8.92
C THR A 273 30.85 -10.31 9.20
N ALA A 274 30.40 -11.56 9.33
CA ALA A 274 31.29 -12.69 9.52
C ALA A 274 32.13 -13.00 8.27
N THR A 275 31.55 -12.88 7.08
CA THR A 275 32.24 -13.07 5.80
C THR A 275 33.26 -11.96 5.55
N ASP A 276 32.92 -10.70 5.83
CA ASP A 276 33.81 -9.55 5.70
C ASP A 276 34.97 -9.63 6.71
N ALA A 277 34.70 -10.08 7.94
CA ALA A 277 35.73 -10.33 8.94
C ALA A 277 36.69 -11.47 8.53
N MET A 278 36.19 -12.56 7.93
CA MET A 278 37.01 -13.65 7.40
C MET A 278 37.84 -13.22 6.19
N ILE A 279 37.32 -12.38 5.32
CA ILE A 279 38.03 -11.82 4.16
C ILE A 279 39.14 -10.87 4.65
N SER A 280 38.85 -10.00 5.62
CA SER A 280 39.84 -9.10 6.24
C SER A 280 40.95 -9.84 6.96
N ALA A 281 40.65 -10.97 7.62
CA ALA A 281 41.65 -11.79 8.30
C ALA A 281 42.55 -12.61 7.36
N ARG A 282 42.16 -12.80 6.09
CA ARG A 282 42.91 -13.55 5.09
C ARG A 282 43.81 -12.69 4.20
N THR A 283 43.74 -11.36 4.30
CA THR A 283 44.65 -10.48 3.53
C THR A 283 45.93 -10.30 4.32
N PRO A 284 47.08 -10.90 3.90
CA PRO A 284 48.36 -10.69 4.59
C PRO A 284 48.75 -9.22 4.44
N ARG A 285 49.11 -8.57 5.56
CA ARG A 285 49.80 -7.29 5.53
C ARG A 285 51.08 -7.47 4.70
N ARG A 286 51.15 -6.84 3.55
CA ARG A 286 52.41 -6.59 2.90
C ARG A 286 53.17 -5.59 3.77
N GLU A 287 54.15 -6.07 4.50
CA GLU A 287 55.14 -5.19 5.11
C GLU A 287 55.88 -4.49 3.97
N ALA A 288 55.94 -3.18 4.06
CA ALA A 288 56.72 -2.36 3.16
C ALA A 288 58.19 -2.45 3.65
N GLU A 289 59.04 -2.95 2.78
CA GLU A 289 60.49 -2.64 2.76
C GLU A 289 60.73 -1.42 1.89
#